data_c50c2ad69860532c73951fc0ac330174
#
_entry.id   c50c2ad69860532c73951fc0ac330174
#
_cell.length_a   1.000
_cell.length_b   1.000
_cell.length_c   1.000
_cell.angle_alpha   90.00
_cell.angle_beta   90.00
_cell.angle_gamma   90.00
#
_symmetry.space_group_name_H-M   'P 1'
#
loop_
_entity.id
_entity.type
_entity.pdbx_description
1 polymer ?
#
loop_
_entity_poly.entity_id
_entity_poly.type
_entity_poly.pdbx_seq_one_letter_code
_entity_poly.pdbx_strand_id
1 'polypeptide(L)'
;LAKAIYNKFEGSFEVRSFLADVREVFANQRSNGLVGLQEQLLNDILKGEGIKVGSVAKGIDMIRERLFCKRALVIIDDADDLQQLKAIAGARDWFGHGSRIVITTRNQHLPDQVGVDSTYMAQAMDEKEALELFSRHAFERSYPNQEYLDLSKRVIRYCQ
;
A
#
# COMPACT_ATOMS: atom_id res chain seq x y z
N LEU A 1 5.05 7.23 1.16
CA LEU A 1 6.06 6.21 1.49
C LEU A 1 5.86 4.93 0.67
N ALA A 2 4.68 4.27 0.72
CA ALA A 2 4.37 3.02 0.03
C ALA A 2 4.64 3.09 -1.49
N LYS A 3 4.18 4.15 -2.16
CA LYS A 3 4.42 4.38 -3.59
C LYS A 3 5.91 4.50 -3.93
N ALA A 4 6.69 5.15 -3.06
CA ALA A 4 8.15 5.29 -3.24
C ALA A 4 8.86 3.93 -3.12
N ILE A 5 8.44 3.08 -2.17
CA ILE A 5 8.94 1.71 -2.04
C ILE A 5 8.61 0.91 -3.30
N TYR A 6 7.36 0.95 -3.76
CA TYR A 6 6.92 0.25 -4.96
C TYR A 6 7.76 0.62 -6.19
N ASN A 7 8.00 1.92 -6.40
CA ASN A 7 8.80 2.41 -7.53
C ASN A 7 10.29 2.06 -7.39
N LYS A 8 10.84 2.15 -6.16
CA LYS A 8 12.27 1.87 -5.90
C LYS A 8 12.67 0.44 -6.26
N PHE A 9 11.77 -0.51 -6.07
CA PHE A 9 12.03 -1.93 -6.31
C PHE A 9 11.51 -2.41 -7.67
N GLU A 10 11.39 -1.53 -8.65
CA GLU A 10 11.11 -1.89 -10.03
C GLU A 10 12.19 -2.86 -10.56
N GLY A 11 11.74 -3.97 -11.15
CA GLY A 11 12.65 -5.00 -11.68
C GLY A 11 13.25 -5.97 -10.63
N SER A 12 13.05 -5.74 -9.33
CA SER A 12 13.59 -6.62 -8.29
C SER A 12 12.72 -7.84 -7.97
N PHE A 13 11.49 -7.87 -8.47
CA PHE A 13 10.52 -8.94 -8.25
C PHE A 13 9.93 -9.41 -9.57
N GLU A 14 9.53 -10.68 -9.65
CA GLU A 14 8.92 -11.25 -10.85
C GLU A 14 7.55 -10.61 -11.14
N VAL A 15 6.80 -10.36 -10.08
CA VAL A 15 5.48 -9.76 -10.15
C VAL A 15 5.31 -8.70 -9.06
N ARG A 16 4.51 -7.67 -9.36
CA ARG A 16 4.27 -6.59 -8.41
C ARG A 16 2.83 -6.12 -8.48
N SER A 17 2.25 -5.79 -7.33
CA SER A 17 0.94 -5.15 -7.24
C SER A 17 0.92 -4.05 -6.18
N PHE A 18 0.17 -2.99 -6.44
CA PHE A 18 -0.07 -1.89 -5.52
C PHE A 18 -1.57 -1.71 -5.33
N LEU A 19 -2.06 -2.16 -4.18
CA LEU A 19 -3.47 -2.04 -3.80
C LEU A 19 -3.63 -0.77 -2.98
N ALA A 20 -4.19 0.26 -3.60
CA ALA A 20 -4.38 1.57 -2.99
C ALA A 20 -5.67 1.63 -2.17
N ASP A 21 -5.67 2.46 -1.11
CA ASP A 21 -6.86 2.88 -0.37
C ASP A 21 -7.76 1.72 0.08
N VAL A 22 -7.15 0.61 0.53
CA VAL A 22 -7.83 -0.65 0.84
C VAL A 22 -8.96 -0.47 1.85
N ARG A 23 -8.76 0.39 2.85
CA ARG A 23 -9.77 0.76 3.84
C ARG A 23 -11.00 1.39 3.20
N GLU A 24 -10.80 2.35 2.31
CA GLU A 24 -11.91 3.05 1.64
C GLU A 24 -12.68 2.12 0.71
N VAL A 25 -11.97 1.32 -0.08
CA VAL A 25 -12.58 0.31 -0.96
C VAL A 25 -13.44 -0.67 -0.15
N PHE A 26 -12.93 -1.15 0.99
CA PHE A 26 -13.67 -2.05 1.86
C PHE A 26 -14.86 -1.37 2.53
N ALA A 27 -14.71 -0.15 3.03
CA ALA A 27 -15.78 0.62 3.67
C ALA A 27 -16.97 0.85 2.72
N ASN A 28 -16.68 1.19 1.46
CA ASN A 28 -17.69 1.52 0.46
C ASN A 28 -18.40 0.28 -0.12
N GLN A 29 -17.72 -0.85 -0.28
CA GLN A 29 -18.23 -1.99 -1.03
C GLN A 29 -18.13 -3.34 -0.27
N ARG A 30 -17.53 -3.37 0.92
CA ARG A 30 -17.32 -4.58 1.74
C ARG A 30 -16.80 -5.79 0.91
N SER A 31 -17.57 -6.89 0.87
CA SER A 31 -17.16 -8.11 0.16
C SER A 31 -16.89 -7.88 -1.34
N ASN A 32 -17.61 -6.99 -2.02
CA ASN A 32 -17.35 -6.65 -3.41
C ASN A 32 -16.06 -5.86 -3.57
N GLY A 33 -15.73 -5.00 -2.61
CA GLY A 33 -14.44 -4.30 -2.58
C GLY A 33 -13.27 -5.26 -2.44
N LEU A 34 -13.38 -6.26 -1.55
CA LEU A 34 -12.34 -7.30 -1.42
C LEU A 34 -12.18 -8.12 -2.71
N VAL A 35 -13.28 -8.48 -3.36
CA VAL A 35 -13.24 -9.16 -4.66
C VAL A 35 -12.53 -8.29 -5.71
N GLY A 36 -12.83 -6.98 -5.75
CA GLY A 36 -12.17 -6.05 -6.65
C GLY A 36 -10.66 -5.95 -6.41
N LEU A 37 -10.23 -5.90 -5.15
CA LEU A 37 -8.81 -5.89 -4.77
C LEU A 37 -8.11 -7.21 -5.14
N GLN A 38 -8.78 -8.35 -4.97
CA GLN A 38 -8.27 -9.65 -5.41
C GLN A 38 -8.15 -9.73 -6.95
N GLU A 39 -9.16 -9.23 -7.68
CA GLU A 39 -9.10 -9.13 -9.14
C GLU A 39 -7.94 -8.24 -9.59
N GLN A 40 -7.74 -7.08 -8.95
CA GLN A 40 -6.62 -6.20 -9.24
C GLN A 40 -5.29 -6.91 -9.01
N LEU A 41 -5.09 -7.54 -7.84
CA LEU A 41 -3.88 -8.30 -7.53
C LEU A 41 -3.59 -9.37 -8.58
N LEU A 42 -4.59 -10.16 -8.94
CA LEU A 42 -4.46 -11.24 -9.91
C LEU A 42 -4.17 -10.72 -11.33
N ASN A 43 -4.81 -9.63 -11.75
CA ASN A 43 -4.57 -9.03 -13.05
C ASN A 43 -3.18 -8.38 -13.16
N ASP A 44 -2.69 -7.75 -12.09
CA ASP A 44 -1.32 -7.21 -12.02
C ASP A 44 -0.27 -8.31 -12.19
N ILE A 45 -0.52 -9.48 -11.58
CA ILE A 45 0.38 -10.63 -11.62
C ILE A 45 0.37 -11.33 -12.98
N LEU A 46 -0.78 -11.48 -13.57
CA LEU A 46 -1.01 -12.22 -14.82
C LEU A 46 -1.02 -11.31 -16.06
N LYS A 47 -0.59 -10.05 -15.89
CA LYS A 47 -0.39 -9.05 -16.95
C LYS A 47 -1.65 -8.81 -17.81
N GLY A 48 -2.80 -8.68 -17.18
CA GLY A 48 -4.01 -8.18 -17.83
C GLY A 48 -4.90 -9.23 -18.50
N GLU A 49 -4.89 -10.46 -18.02
CA GLU A 49 -5.79 -11.53 -18.53
C GLU A 49 -7.29 -11.31 -18.23
N GLY A 50 -7.68 -10.18 -17.61
CA GLY A 50 -9.10 -9.85 -17.36
C GLY A 50 -9.77 -10.81 -16.38
N ILE A 51 -9.05 -11.26 -15.36
CA ILE A 51 -9.51 -12.24 -14.39
C ILE A 51 -10.70 -11.69 -13.61
N LYS A 52 -11.74 -12.50 -13.51
CA LYS A 52 -12.91 -12.25 -12.70
C LYS A 52 -12.99 -13.23 -11.54
N VAL A 53 -13.30 -12.70 -10.37
CA VAL A 53 -13.41 -13.45 -9.12
C VAL A 53 -14.86 -13.47 -8.67
N GLY A 54 -15.42 -14.68 -8.53
CA GLY A 54 -16.84 -14.82 -8.20
C GLY A 54 -17.16 -14.66 -6.70
N SER A 55 -16.17 -14.74 -5.82
CA SER A 55 -16.31 -14.53 -4.37
C SER A 55 -14.95 -14.37 -3.70
N VAL A 56 -14.92 -13.80 -2.49
CA VAL A 56 -13.68 -13.65 -1.71
C VAL A 56 -12.97 -15.00 -1.50
N ALA A 57 -13.71 -16.08 -1.21
CA ALA A 57 -13.11 -17.39 -1.01
C ALA A 57 -12.42 -17.91 -2.29
N LYS A 58 -13.08 -17.80 -3.45
CA LYS A 58 -12.48 -18.16 -4.73
C LYS A 58 -11.26 -17.31 -5.06
N GLY A 59 -11.30 -16.02 -4.72
CA GLY A 59 -10.16 -15.13 -4.88
C GLY A 59 -8.96 -15.57 -4.05
N ILE A 60 -9.17 -15.97 -2.81
CA ILE A 60 -8.12 -16.54 -1.94
C ILE A 60 -7.47 -17.77 -2.59
N ASP A 61 -8.29 -18.71 -3.06
CA ASP A 61 -7.76 -19.94 -3.69
C ASP A 61 -6.94 -19.61 -4.94
N MET A 62 -7.42 -18.69 -5.79
CA MET A 62 -6.70 -18.24 -6.99
C MET A 62 -5.39 -17.52 -6.65
N ILE A 63 -5.37 -16.66 -5.64
CA ILE A 63 -4.16 -15.96 -5.17
C ILE A 63 -3.11 -16.99 -4.72
N ARG A 64 -3.49 -17.95 -3.88
CA ARG A 64 -2.60 -19.02 -3.41
C ARG A 64 -2.02 -19.81 -4.57
N GLU A 65 -2.87 -20.27 -5.48
CA GLU A 65 -2.44 -21.06 -6.63
C GLU A 65 -1.47 -20.32 -7.55
N ARG A 66 -1.73 -19.03 -7.79
CA ARG A 66 -0.97 -18.24 -8.78
C ARG A 66 0.30 -17.60 -8.21
N LEU A 67 0.37 -17.37 -6.91
CA LEU A 67 1.50 -16.68 -6.26
C LEU A 67 2.48 -17.60 -5.53
N PHE A 68 2.09 -18.81 -5.23
CA PHE A 68 2.86 -19.77 -4.45
C PHE A 68 4.32 -19.98 -4.93
N CYS A 69 4.59 -19.92 -6.26
CA CYS A 69 5.92 -20.04 -6.83
C CYS A 69 6.53 -18.72 -7.30
N LYS A 70 5.83 -17.57 -7.14
CA LYS A 70 6.28 -16.29 -7.67
C LYS A 70 6.87 -15.40 -6.59
N ARG A 71 8.04 -14.85 -6.87
CA ARG A 71 8.64 -13.83 -5.99
C ARG A 71 7.95 -12.48 -6.24
N ALA A 72 7.03 -12.15 -5.36
CA ALA A 72 6.11 -11.01 -5.47
C ALA A 72 6.48 -9.85 -4.53
N LEU A 73 6.24 -8.61 -5.00
CA LEU A 73 6.12 -7.43 -4.16
C LEU A 73 4.64 -7.00 -4.15
N VAL A 74 3.97 -7.14 -3.03
CA VAL A 74 2.59 -6.68 -2.86
C VAL A 74 2.57 -5.54 -1.84
N ILE A 75 2.07 -4.38 -2.26
CA ILE A 75 1.83 -3.25 -1.39
C ILE A 75 0.32 -3.19 -1.10
N ILE A 76 -0.04 -3.19 0.18
CA ILE A 76 -1.42 -3.04 0.67
C ILE A 76 -1.47 -1.71 1.42
N ASP A 77 -2.01 -0.69 0.77
CA ASP A 77 -1.96 0.68 1.28
C ASP A 77 -3.23 1.06 2.03
N ASP A 78 -3.06 1.69 3.20
CA ASP A 78 -4.12 2.14 4.13
C ASP A 78 -5.08 1.00 4.57
N ALA A 79 -4.55 -0.16 4.94
CA ALA A 79 -5.36 -1.23 5.53
C ALA A 79 -5.67 -0.94 7.01
N ASP A 80 -6.87 -1.28 7.48
CA ASP A 80 -7.29 -1.06 8.88
C ASP A 80 -8.00 -2.27 9.53
N ASP A 81 -8.31 -3.29 8.75
CA ASP A 81 -9.06 -4.46 9.20
C ASP A 81 -8.33 -5.77 8.82
N LEU A 82 -8.33 -6.72 9.76
CA LEU A 82 -7.73 -8.04 9.56
C LEU A 82 -8.37 -8.83 8.41
N GLN A 83 -9.66 -8.62 8.13
CA GLN A 83 -10.36 -9.28 7.04
C GLN A 83 -9.79 -8.88 5.67
N GLN A 84 -9.38 -7.62 5.51
CA GLN A 84 -8.73 -7.14 4.28
C GLN A 84 -7.44 -7.91 4.03
N LEU A 85 -6.60 -8.05 5.06
CA LEU A 85 -5.33 -8.75 4.95
C LEU A 85 -5.50 -10.25 4.75
N LYS A 86 -6.45 -10.88 5.44
CA LYS A 86 -6.78 -12.30 5.25
C LYS A 86 -7.27 -12.61 3.84
N ALA A 87 -8.00 -11.69 3.22
CA ALA A 87 -8.48 -11.87 1.85
C ALA A 87 -7.40 -11.73 0.78
N ILE A 88 -6.35 -10.93 1.04
CA ILE A 88 -5.33 -10.57 0.06
C ILE A 88 -4.01 -11.32 0.30
N ALA A 89 -3.59 -11.43 1.55
CA ALA A 89 -2.29 -11.97 1.96
C ALA A 89 -2.40 -12.72 3.30
N GLY A 90 -3.35 -13.66 3.39
CA GLY A 90 -3.75 -14.31 4.64
C GLY A 90 -2.69 -15.24 5.24
N ALA A 91 -1.74 -15.74 4.45
CA ALA A 91 -0.65 -16.58 4.95
C ALA A 91 0.60 -16.40 4.08
N ARG A 92 1.78 -16.63 4.69
CA ARG A 92 3.08 -16.45 4.03
C ARG A 92 3.33 -17.46 2.91
N ASP A 93 2.82 -18.66 3.07
CA ASP A 93 2.95 -19.76 2.11
C ASP A 93 2.14 -19.57 0.82
N TRP A 94 1.32 -18.50 0.75
CA TRP A 94 0.68 -18.11 -0.52
C TRP A 94 1.65 -17.54 -1.54
N PHE A 95 2.85 -17.14 -1.11
CA PHE A 95 3.81 -16.39 -1.92
C PHE A 95 5.13 -17.16 -2.05
N GLY A 96 5.74 -17.09 -3.21
CA GLY A 96 7.04 -17.70 -3.46
C GLY A 96 8.15 -17.11 -2.58
N HIS A 97 9.19 -17.90 -2.37
CA HIS A 97 10.33 -17.51 -1.53
C HIS A 97 10.93 -16.16 -1.96
N GLY A 98 11.25 -15.32 -0.98
CA GLY A 98 11.79 -13.98 -1.22
C GLY A 98 10.75 -12.91 -1.58
N SER A 99 9.46 -13.24 -1.54
CA SER A 99 8.38 -12.24 -1.65
C SER A 99 8.43 -11.24 -0.50
N ARG A 100 7.85 -10.05 -0.74
CA ARG A 100 7.68 -9.00 0.26
C ARG A 100 6.25 -8.47 0.20
N ILE A 101 5.61 -8.51 1.35
CA ILE A 101 4.29 -7.89 1.56
C ILE A 101 4.52 -6.67 2.44
N VAL A 102 4.18 -5.50 1.92
CA VAL A 102 4.31 -4.24 2.65
C VAL A 102 2.91 -3.71 2.92
N ILE A 103 2.59 -3.50 4.18
CA ILE A 103 1.30 -3.02 4.63
C ILE A 103 1.49 -1.64 5.23
N THR A 104 0.71 -0.66 4.80
CA THR A 104 0.60 0.60 5.53
C THR A 104 -0.73 0.63 6.28
N THR A 105 -0.68 1.08 7.51
CA THR A 105 -1.86 1.15 8.38
C THR A 105 -1.74 2.29 9.37
N ARG A 106 -2.88 2.83 9.78
CA ARG A 106 -3.00 3.73 10.94
C ARG A 106 -3.45 3.00 12.22
N ASN A 107 -3.79 1.73 12.10
CA ASN A 107 -4.19 0.89 13.22
C ASN A 107 -2.94 0.23 13.83
N GLN A 108 -2.51 0.70 15.00
CA GLN A 108 -1.31 0.22 15.69
C GLN A 108 -1.39 -1.26 16.12
N HIS A 109 -2.59 -1.80 16.26
CA HIS A 109 -2.81 -3.18 16.69
C HIS A 109 -2.84 -4.19 15.52
N LEU A 110 -2.97 -3.71 14.28
CA LEU A 110 -3.07 -4.58 13.12
C LEU A 110 -1.79 -5.41 12.86
N PRO A 111 -0.57 -4.87 13.01
CA PRO A 111 0.66 -5.63 12.83
C PRO A 111 0.76 -6.86 13.75
N ASP A 112 0.38 -6.72 15.02
CA ASP A 112 0.42 -7.81 16.00
C ASP A 112 -0.57 -8.92 15.65
N GLN A 113 -1.75 -8.58 15.14
CA GLN A 113 -2.78 -9.54 14.73
C GLN A 113 -2.38 -10.36 13.49
N VAL A 114 -1.56 -9.77 12.62
CA VAL A 114 -1.10 -10.42 11.37
C VAL A 114 0.19 -11.19 11.58
N GLY A 115 0.96 -10.88 12.61
CA GLY A 115 2.25 -11.48 12.86
C GLY A 115 3.29 -11.09 11.81
N VAL A 116 3.47 -9.78 11.60
CA VAL A 116 4.46 -9.24 10.65
C VAL A 116 5.89 -9.51 11.12
N ASP A 117 6.84 -9.60 10.19
CA ASP A 117 8.26 -9.81 10.50
C ASP A 117 8.91 -8.57 11.14
N SER A 118 8.47 -7.39 10.73
CA SER A 118 9.00 -6.12 11.24
C SER A 118 7.99 -5.00 11.04
N THR A 119 8.02 -4.04 11.95
CA THR A 119 7.20 -2.83 11.90
C THR A 119 8.10 -1.60 11.84
N TYR A 120 7.77 -0.69 10.94
CA TYR A 120 8.39 0.65 10.87
C TYR A 120 7.36 1.70 11.21
N MET A 121 7.60 2.43 12.29
CA MET A 121 6.78 3.56 12.68
C MET A 121 7.24 4.80 11.91
N ALA A 122 6.42 5.23 10.94
CA ALA A 122 6.67 6.48 10.23
C ALA A 122 6.49 7.66 11.21
N GLN A 123 7.53 8.45 11.37
CA GLN A 123 7.46 9.66 12.17
C GLN A 123 6.85 10.80 11.37
N ALA A 124 6.14 11.70 12.05
CA ALA A 124 5.72 12.95 11.44
C ALA A 124 6.96 13.77 11.04
N MET A 125 6.88 14.44 9.90
CA MET A 125 7.93 15.34 9.46
C MET A 125 8.07 16.51 10.44
N ASP A 126 9.31 16.94 10.69
CA ASP A 126 9.54 18.19 11.39
C ASP A 126 9.13 19.39 10.50
N GLU A 127 9.09 20.60 11.09
CA GLU A 127 8.67 21.82 10.37
C GLU A 127 9.56 22.12 9.15
N LYS A 128 10.84 21.78 9.23
CA LYS A 128 11.81 22.01 8.16
C LYS A 128 11.61 21.02 7.02
N GLU A 129 11.46 19.74 7.34
CA GLU A 129 11.18 18.69 6.36
C GLU A 129 9.83 18.90 5.64
N ALA A 130 8.81 19.28 6.41
CA ALA A 130 7.48 19.61 5.88
C ALA A 130 7.54 20.84 4.96
N LEU A 131 8.33 21.88 5.32
CA LEU A 131 8.52 23.08 4.51
C LEU A 131 9.26 22.75 3.21
N GLU A 132 10.28 21.91 3.27
CA GLU A 132 11.02 21.48 2.10
C GLU A 132 10.13 20.67 1.14
N LEU A 133 9.38 19.69 1.67
CA LEU A 133 8.46 18.88 0.88
C LEU A 133 7.40 19.74 0.20
N PHE A 134 6.76 20.63 0.96
CA PHE A 134 5.77 21.57 0.43
C PHE A 134 6.38 22.44 -0.68
N SER A 135 7.58 22.98 -0.44
CA SER A 135 8.23 23.89 -1.39
C SER A 135 8.63 23.20 -2.70
N ARG A 136 9.08 21.95 -2.63
CA ARG A 136 9.38 21.14 -3.82
C ARG A 136 8.15 20.92 -4.69
N HIS A 137 6.98 20.71 -4.08
CA HIS A 137 5.72 20.49 -4.80
C HIS A 137 5.08 21.79 -5.30
N ALA A 138 5.13 22.86 -4.50
CA ALA A 138 4.45 24.12 -4.83
C ALA A 138 5.31 25.05 -5.72
N PHE A 139 6.62 24.99 -5.58
CA PHE A 139 7.55 25.95 -6.22
C PHE A 139 8.70 25.30 -6.99
N GLU A 140 8.75 23.96 -7.06
CA GLU A 140 9.85 23.18 -7.66
C GLU A 140 11.24 23.51 -7.08
N ARG A 141 11.29 23.97 -5.82
CA ARG A 141 12.49 24.39 -5.09
C ARG A 141 12.46 23.80 -3.68
N SER A 142 13.63 23.68 -3.05
CA SER A 142 13.75 23.20 -1.67
C SER A 142 13.29 24.20 -0.61
N TYR A 143 13.06 25.47 -0.97
CA TYR A 143 12.61 26.52 -0.07
C TYR A 143 11.71 27.54 -0.79
N PRO A 144 10.66 28.09 -0.13
CA PRO A 144 9.78 29.07 -0.76
C PRO A 144 10.46 30.42 -0.92
N ASN A 145 10.00 31.22 -1.87
CA ASN A 145 10.39 32.61 -1.94
C ASN A 145 9.96 33.35 -0.66
N GLN A 146 10.67 34.41 -0.30
CA GLN A 146 10.44 35.15 0.95
C GLN A 146 8.99 35.65 1.10
N GLU A 147 8.37 36.05 0.00
CA GLU A 147 6.97 36.50 -0.06
C GLU A 147 5.97 35.41 0.35
N TYR A 148 6.28 34.13 0.12
CA TYR A 148 5.41 32.99 0.40
C TYR A 148 5.77 32.22 1.67
N LEU A 149 6.86 32.61 2.36
CA LEU A 149 7.38 31.87 3.50
C LEU A 149 6.35 31.73 4.63
N ASP A 150 5.72 32.83 5.02
CA ASP A 150 4.74 32.84 6.11
C ASP A 150 3.47 32.08 5.74
N LEU A 151 3.01 32.21 4.49
CA LEU A 151 1.87 31.47 3.99
C LEU A 151 2.18 29.96 3.95
N SER A 152 3.34 29.58 3.47
CA SER A 152 3.79 28.18 3.44
C SER A 152 3.83 27.57 4.83
N LYS A 153 4.38 28.25 5.83
CA LYS A 153 4.39 27.81 7.22
C LYS A 153 2.97 27.65 7.80
N ARG A 154 2.05 28.54 7.46
CA ARG A 154 0.66 28.43 7.90
C ARG A 154 -0.03 27.21 7.31
N VAL A 155 0.17 26.93 6.01
CA VAL A 155 -0.38 25.74 5.35
C VAL A 155 0.18 24.46 5.99
N ILE A 156 1.48 24.39 6.23
CA ILE A 156 2.12 23.22 6.84
C ILE A 156 1.55 22.92 8.23
N ARG A 157 1.39 23.94 9.08
CA ARG A 157 0.80 23.80 10.42
C ARG A 157 -0.66 23.32 10.39
N TYR A 158 -1.38 23.62 9.32
CA TYR A 158 -2.75 23.14 9.15
C TYR A 158 -2.81 21.66 8.73
N CYS A 159 -1.74 21.14 8.10
CA CYS A 159 -1.66 19.77 7.59
C CYS A 159 -1.02 18.78 8.62
N GLN A 160 -0.51 19.27 9.74
CA GLN A 160 0.03 18.45 10.84
C GLN A 160 -1.10 18.02 11.79
#